data_7c1ff57df073bd4df348f3fca58bac6e
#
_entry.id   7c1ff57df073bd4df348f3fca58bac6e
#
_cell.length_a   1.000
_cell.length_b   1.000
_cell.length_c   1.000
_cell.angle_alpha   90.00
_cell.angle_beta   90.00
_cell.angle_gamma   90.00
#
_symmetry.space_group_name_H-M   'P 1'
#
loop_
_entity.id
_entity.type
_entity.pdbx_description
1 polymer ?
#
loop_
_entity_poly.entity_id
_entity_poly.type
_entity_poly.pdbx_seq_one_letter_code
_entity_poly.pdbx_strand_id
1 'polypeptide(L)'
;MNLLANLKLLLDLTDSDTELDVKLNLIIEQSKKKVLTYLPNVSLVPDELSYIVLELSVVRFNRIGNEGMTNYSQDGESIAYGADMSNYEADIKAWLLKQADNDRGVVRFL
;
A
#
# COMPACT_ATOMS: atom_id res chain seq x y z
N MET A 1 4.46 10.67 -6.30
CA MET A 1 5.36 10.04 -5.32
C MET A 1 6.15 8.93 -5.99
N ASN A 2 7.45 8.91 -5.80
CA ASN A 2 8.28 7.83 -6.30
C ASN A 2 8.30 6.70 -5.28
N LEU A 3 7.46 5.71 -5.51
CA LEU A 3 7.30 4.61 -4.54
C LEU A 3 8.56 3.77 -4.39
N LEU A 4 9.26 3.50 -5.49
CA LEU A 4 10.48 2.70 -5.40
C LEU A 4 11.55 3.41 -4.59
N ALA A 5 11.79 4.68 -4.85
CA ALA A 5 12.80 5.43 -4.11
C ALA A 5 12.45 5.53 -2.63
N ASN A 6 11.18 5.80 -2.33
CA ASN A 6 10.73 5.89 -0.94
C ASN A 6 10.78 4.54 -0.23
N LEU A 7 10.44 3.48 -0.95
CA LEU A 7 10.53 2.13 -0.38
C LEU A 7 11.98 1.77 -0.04
N LYS A 8 12.89 2.07 -0.96
CA LYS A 8 14.31 1.84 -0.69
C LYS A 8 14.78 2.60 0.54
N LEU A 9 14.35 3.84 0.67
CA LEU A 9 14.70 4.66 1.82
C LEU A 9 14.23 4.01 3.12
N LEU A 10 13.00 3.54 3.15
CA LEU A 10 12.44 2.90 4.34
C LEU A 10 13.10 1.57 4.67
N LEU A 11 13.66 0.90 3.68
CA LEU A 11 14.34 -0.37 3.86
C LEU A 11 15.84 -0.22 4.07
N ASP A 12 16.31 1.02 4.23
CA ASP A 12 17.73 1.34 4.40
C ASP A 12 18.58 0.92 3.20
N LEU A 13 17.99 0.98 2.02
CA LEU A 13 18.71 0.73 0.77
C LEU A 13 19.04 2.06 0.11
N THR A 14 20.15 2.08 -0.63
CA THR A 14 20.55 3.28 -1.36
C THR A 14 20.05 3.21 -2.81
N ASP A 15 20.03 4.35 -3.48
CA ASP A 15 19.63 4.41 -4.89
C ASP A 15 20.53 3.56 -5.78
N SER A 16 21.77 3.34 -5.36
CA SER A 16 22.70 2.52 -6.12
C SER A 16 22.48 1.02 -5.92
N ASP A 17 21.68 0.64 -4.91
CA ASP A 17 21.33 -0.77 -4.70
C ASP A 17 20.22 -1.15 -5.66
N THR A 18 20.58 -1.73 -6.79
CA THR A 18 19.62 -2.06 -7.84
C THR A 18 19.29 -3.54 -7.94
N GLU A 19 19.95 -4.37 -7.13
CA GLU A 19 19.75 -5.81 -7.19
C GLU A 19 18.34 -6.25 -6.89
N LEU A 20 17.65 -5.50 -6.00
CA LEU A 20 16.29 -5.85 -5.58
C LEU A 20 15.22 -5.08 -6.33
N ASP A 21 15.58 -4.26 -7.30
CA ASP A 21 14.62 -3.38 -7.95
C ASP A 21 13.45 -4.13 -8.58
N VAL A 22 13.71 -5.23 -9.26
CA VAL A 22 12.65 -6.02 -9.90
C VAL A 22 11.70 -6.57 -8.84
N LYS A 23 12.26 -7.11 -7.77
CA LYS A 23 11.46 -7.65 -6.68
C LYS A 23 10.65 -6.56 -5.97
N LEU A 24 11.28 -5.42 -5.72
CA LEU A 24 10.60 -4.31 -5.06
C LEU A 24 9.48 -3.75 -5.93
N ASN A 25 9.72 -3.64 -7.23
CA ASN A 25 8.67 -3.18 -8.15
C ASN A 25 7.49 -4.15 -8.17
N LEU A 26 7.76 -5.45 -8.13
CA LEU A 26 6.69 -6.44 -8.08
C LEU A 26 5.87 -6.29 -6.80
N ILE A 27 6.55 -6.11 -5.68
CA ILE A 27 5.88 -5.92 -4.39
C ILE A 27 4.99 -4.68 -4.43
N ILE A 28 5.52 -3.58 -4.98
CA ILE A 28 4.75 -2.34 -5.11
C ILE A 28 3.52 -2.56 -5.97
N GLU A 29 3.67 -3.23 -7.10
CA GLU A 29 2.53 -3.48 -8.00
C GLU A 29 1.46 -4.34 -7.34
N GLN A 30 1.87 -5.36 -6.61
CA GLN A 30 0.92 -6.20 -5.88
C GLN A 30 0.23 -5.42 -4.77
N SER A 31 0.94 -4.54 -4.09
CA SER A 31 0.36 -3.70 -3.05
C SER A 31 -0.64 -2.71 -3.63
N LYS A 32 -0.34 -2.15 -4.81
CA LYS A 32 -1.29 -1.29 -5.51
C LYS A 32 -2.57 -2.04 -5.83
N LYS A 33 -2.45 -3.26 -6.33
CA LYS A 33 -3.64 -4.07 -6.64
C LYS A 33 -4.45 -4.35 -5.39
N LYS A 34 -3.78 -4.60 -4.29
CA LYS A 34 -4.47 -4.83 -3.02
C LYS A 34 -5.30 -3.61 -2.61
N VAL A 35 -4.71 -2.44 -2.68
CA VAL A 35 -5.42 -1.19 -2.36
C VAL A 35 -6.60 -0.98 -3.31
N LEU A 36 -6.40 -1.23 -4.60
CA LEU A 36 -7.45 -1.03 -5.60
C LEU A 36 -8.67 -1.92 -5.37
N THR A 37 -8.52 -3.06 -4.69
CA THR A 37 -9.67 -3.90 -4.38
C THR A 37 -10.66 -3.19 -3.46
N TYR A 38 -10.23 -2.15 -2.76
CA TYR A 38 -11.07 -1.37 -1.86
C TYR A 38 -11.56 -0.08 -2.49
N LEU A 39 -11.20 0.18 -3.75
CA LEU A 39 -11.53 1.43 -4.43
C LEU A 39 -12.38 1.16 -5.67
N PRO A 40 -13.71 1.13 -5.51
CA PRO A 40 -14.58 0.86 -6.66
C PRO A 40 -14.44 1.94 -7.73
N ASN A 41 -14.44 1.52 -8.99
CA ASN A 41 -14.39 2.42 -10.15
C ASN A 41 -13.11 3.26 -10.24
N VAL A 42 -12.04 2.80 -9.59
CA VAL A 42 -10.76 3.48 -9.64
C VAL A 42 -9.74 2.52 -10.26
N SER A 43 -9.03 2.98 -11.28
CA SER A 43 -8.06 2.15 -11.99
C SER A 43 -6.62 2.35 -11.52
N LEU A 44 -6.35 3.48 -10.87
CA LEU A 44 -5.02 3.79 -10.34
C LEU A 44 -5.15 4.26 -8.90
N VAL A 45 -4.16 3.91 -8.07
CA VAL A 45 -4.17 4.36 -6.69
C VAL A 45 -3.98 5.88 -6.65
N PRO A 46 -4.90 6.61 -6.01
CA PRO A 46 -4.73 8.06 -5.88
C PRO A 46 -3.48 8.40 -5.09
N ASP A 47 -2.89 9.53 -5.42
CA ASP A 47 -1.68 9.97 -4.74
C ASP A 47 -1.90 10.13 -3.23
N GLU A 48 -3.09 10.56 -2.84
CA GLU A 48 -3.43 10.73 -1.42
C GLU A 48 -3.41 9.42 -0.64
N LEU A 49 -3.56 8.29 -1.32
CA LEU A 49 -3.57 6.97 -0.69
C LEU A 49 -2.29 6.17 -1.00
N SER A 50 -1.33 6.77 -1.68
CA SER A 50 -0.11 6.04 -2.06
C SER A 50 0.73 5.63 -0.86
N TYR A 51 0.60 6.33 0.27
CA TYR A 51 1.31 5.94 1.49
C TYR A 51 0.89 4.54 1.95
N ILE A 52 -0.34 4.14 1.67
CA ILE A 52 -0.81 2.79 2.01
C ILE A 52 -0.03 1.75 1.21
N VAL A 53 0.16 2.01 -0.08
CA VAL A 53 0.95 1.13 -0.94
C VAL A 53 2.37 1.00 -0.39
N LEU A 54 2.95 2.11 0.02
CA LEU A 54 4.31 2.12 0.55
C LEU A 54 4.43 1.28 1.81
N GLU A 55 3.51 1.48 2.75
CA GLU A 55 3.55 0.75 4.02
C GLU A 55 3.27 -0.74 3.82
N LEU A 56 2.31 -1.08 2.97
CA LEU A 56 2.06 -2.49 2.64
C LEU A 56 3.27 -3.13 1.99
N SER A 57 3.99 -2.37 1.17
CA SER A 57 5.19 -2.87 0.51
C SER A 57 6.29 -3.19 1.52
N VAL A 58 6.45 -2.34 2.53
CA VAL A 58 7.43 -2.59 3.60
C VAL A 58 7.07 -3.88 4.35
N VAL A 59 5.81 -4.01 4.73
CA VAL A 59 5.35 -5.20 5.47
C VAL A 59 5.59 -6.46 4.63
N ARG A 60 5.23 -6.39 3.35
CA ARG A 60 5.38 -7.54 2.47
C ARG A 60 6.84 -7.91 2.26
N PHE A 61 7.70 -6.92 2.09
CA PHE A 61 9.13 -7.16 1.94
C PHE A 61 9.69 -7.83 3.19
N ASN A 62 9.34 -7.35 4.37
CA ASN A 62 9.81 -7.93 5.61
C ASN A 62 9.30 -9.34 5.80
N ARG A 63 8.06 -9.60 5.42
CA ARG A 63 7.49 -10.93 5.48
C ARG A 63 8.24 -11.91 4.60
N ILE A 64 8.54 -11.52 3.36
CA ILE A 64 9.29 -12.35 2.44
C ILE A 64 10.70 -12.60 2.98
N GLY A 65 11.34 -11.55 3.50
CA GLY A 65 12.67 -11.66 4.06
C GLY A 65 12.75 -12.57 5.27
N ASN A 66 11.63 -12.71 6.00
CA ASN A 66 11.56 -13.54 7.19
C ASN A 66 10.98 -14.91 6.93
N GLU A 67 10.80 -15.27 5.67
CA GLU A 67 10.15 -16.50 5.28
C GLU A 67 10.85 -17.75 5.80
N GLY A 68 12.18 -17.70 5.92
CA GLY A 68 12.94 -18.80 6.47
C GLY A 68 12.97 -18.84 7.98
N MET A 69 12.35 -17.89 8.64
CA MET A 69 12.32 -17.84 10.09
C MET A 69 11.15 -18.66 10.61
N THR A 70 11.08 -18.83 11.89
CA THR A 70 10.21 -19.79 12.52
C THR A 70 8.71 -19.54 12.32
N ASN A 71 7.93 -20.55 12.67
CA ASN A 71 6.47 -20.47 12.61
C ASN A 71 5.90 -19.30 13.41
N TYR A 72 6.59 -18.94 14.47
CA TYR A 72 6.20 -17.81 15.27
C TYR A 72 6.13 -16.52 14.44
N SER A 73 7.12 -16.30 13.58
CA SER A 73 7.13 -15.15 12.71
C SER A 73 5.95 -15.15 11.74
N GLN A 74 5.63 -16.32 11.22
CA GLN A 74 4.52 -16.46 10.29
C GLN A 74 3.20 -16.06 10.92
N ASP A 75 2.96 -16.52 12.13
CA ASP A 75 1.71 -16.20 12.81
C ASP A 75 1.62 -14.71 13.11
N GLY A 76 2.70 -14.12 13.59
CA GLY A 76 2.74 -12.70 13.88
C GLY A 76 2.55 -11.87 12.63
N GLU A 77 3.18 -12.28 11.55
CA GLU A 77 3.08 -11.55 10.29
C GLU A 77 1.70 -11.68 9.65
N SER A 78 1.08 -12.84 9.76
CA SER A 78 -0.26 -13.02 9.23
C SER A 78 -1.24 -12.07 9.91
N ILE A 79 -1.13 -11.95 11.22
CA ILE A 79 -1.98 -11.05 11.99
C ILE A 79 -1.68 -9.60 11.60
N ALA A 80 -0.42 -9.23 11.56
CA ALA A 80 -0.03 -7.87 11.22
C ALA A 80 -0.45 -7.50 9.80
N TYR A 81 -0.30 -8.44 8.87
CA TYR A 81 -0.64 -8.18 7.48
C TYR A 81 -2.13 -7.95 7.30
N GLY A 82 -2.95 -8.74 8.00
CA GLY A 82 -4.38 -8.53 7.99
C GLY A 82 -4.79 -7.24 8.69
N ALA A 83 -4.12 -6.92 9.79
CA ALA A 83 -4.40 -5.72 10.56
C ALA A 83 -4.06 -4.45 9.77
N ASP A 84 -3.06 -4.51 8.88
CA ASP A 84 -2.65 -3.36 8.11
C ASP A 84 -3.79 -2.77 7.29
N MET A 85 -4.55 -3.61 6.61
CA MET A 85 -5.67 -3.09 5.83
C MET A 85 -6.77 -2.56 6.73
N SER A 86 -6.99 -3.16 7.88
CA SER A 86 -7.95 -2.64 8.84
C SER A 86 -7.59 -1.24 9.31
N ASN A 87 -6.30 -0.99 9.47
CA ASN A 87 -5.82 0.32 9.89
C ASN A 87 -6.12 1.41 8.86
N TYR A 88 -6.25 1.02 7.59
CA TYR A 88 -6.46 1.98 6.51
C TYR A 88 -7.90 2.11 6.06
N GLU A 89 -8.80 1.30 6.60
CA GLU A 89 -10.19 1.33 6.19
C GLU A 89 -10.84 2.68 6.38
N ALA A 90 -10.55 3.34 7.50
CA ALA A 90 -11.11 4.66 7.78
C ALA A 90 -10.60 5.69 6.77
N ASP A 91 -9.31 5.62 6.43
CA ASP A 91 -8.71 6.53 5.47
C ASP A 91 -9.30 6.33 4.08
N ILE A 92 -9.49 5.08 3.69
CA ILE A 92 -10.08 4.75 2.39
C ILE A 92 -11.52 5.22 2.34
N LYS A 93 -12.28 5.00 3.39
CA LYS A 93 -13.67 5.48 3.47
C LYS A 93 -13.73 6.99 3.39
N ALA A 94 -12.84 7.67 4.09
CA ALA A 94 -12.81 9.13 4.06
C ALA A 94 -12.52 9.64 2.65
N TRP A 95 -11.59 9.00 1.95
CA TRP A 95 -11.30 9.37 0.58
C TRP A 95 -12.49 9.15 -0.33
N LEU A 96 -13.15 7.99 -0.20
CA LEU A 96 -14.33 7.67 -1.02
C LEU A 96 -15.47 8.66 -0.77
N LEU A 97 -15.70 9.02 0.48
CA LEU A 97 -16.72 10.00 0.81
C LEU A 97 -16.41 11.37 0.24
N LYS A 98 -15.14 11.74 0.26
CA LYS A 98 -14.72 13.01 -0.30
C LYS A 98 -14.96 13.05 -1.80
N GLN A 99 -14.71 11.95 -2.51
CA GLN A 99 -15.00 11.86 -3.94
C GLN A 99 -16.49 11.96 -4.20
N ALA A 100 -17.29 11.26 -3.42
CA ALA A 100 -18.75 11.31 -3.55
C ALA A 100 -19.27 12.72 -3.29
N ASP A 101 -18.73 13.40 -2.28
CA ASP A 101 -19.13 14.77 -1.96
C ASP A 101 -18.76 15.73 -3.09
N ASN A 102 -17.59 15.54 -3.69
CA ASN A 102 -17.19 16.36 -4.82
C ASN A 102 -18.15 16.21 -5.99
N ASP A 103 -18.54 14.97 -6.28
CA ASP A 103 -19.51 14.70 -7.35
C ASP A 103 -20.87 15.28 -7.01
N ARG A 104 -21.30 15.11 -5.78
CA ARG A 104 -22.59 15.66 -5.33
C ARG A 104 -22.56 17.16 -5.27
N GLY A 105 -21.41 17.73 -4.93
CA GLY A 105 -21.27 19.17 -4.88
C GLY A 105 -21.63 19.82 -6.20
N VAL A 106 -21.24 19.19 -7.29
CA VAL A 106 -21.63 19.69 -8.61
C VAL A 106 -23.12 19.63 -8.81
N VAL A 107 -23.74 18.52 -8.42
CA VAL A 107 -25.19 18.34 -8.57
C VAL A 107 -25.95 19.28 -7.65
N ARG A 108 -25.48 19.50 -6.44
CA ARG A 108 -26.19 20.31 -5.45
C ARG A 108 -26.34 21.77 -5.83
N PHE A 109 -25.46 22.26 -6.63
CA PHE A 109 -25.54 23.65 -7.08
C PHE A 109 -26.47 23.86 -8.25
N LEU A 110 -27.01 22.78 -8.76
CA LEU A 110 -27.99 22.86 -9.82
C LEU A 110 -29.41 22.91 -9.26
#